data_a41f84d45227cc76a792cd73c323d05c
#
_entry.id   a41f84d45227cc76a792cd73c323d05c
#
_cell.length_a   1.000
_cell.length_b   1.000
_cell.length_c   1.000
_cell.angle_alpha   90.00
_cell.angle_beta   90.00
_cell.angle_gamma   90.00
#
_symmetry.space_group_name_H-M   'P 1'
#
loop_
_entity.id
_entity.type
_entity.pdbx_description
1 polymer ?
#
loop_
_entity_poly.entity_id
_entity_poly.type
_entity_poly.pdbx_seq_one_letter_code
_entity_poly.pdbx_strand_id
1 'polypeptide(L)'
;MSAPVRFLKDGIKSLILDNANSGIPQELGRLNIQEENFLIYSDFDIALGNVAAYHESYFNIGRWTFTAGLRLDFEASRMRYDSGSDIHFIVSPAMSEYIPFSTKVDGTETVRYAQLQPKLSVSYDATSERMRSKGLNMSLLASVSEGYRSGGFNTQIFSDVLQRKMMLGMMESLGVHLDGKGDLSTDGLTYKPEICLNYEIGGKFRMRSAGHILESFFTAYRVDCRNQQMTVFPYGNGTGRMMANAGRSRSLGVEAEASWMWKGLSVSFAGSLMDARFVDYDDGRNDWSGNRIPYSPESTLYLRCGYKFLTRGRFLRSVSLNADINRSGRIYWNEAGDISQSPYSLIGADVRLTTSKAELWLRGQNLTGTEYSVFYFKSVGNSFFQAGKPRRFTIGLSINL
;
A
#
# COMPACT_ATOMS: atom_id res chain seq x y z
N MET A 1 -3.25 16.11 -16.04
CA MET A 1 -2.86 17.15 -15.05
C MET A 1 -1.38 17.42 -15.23
N SER A 2 -1.03 18.54 -15.82
CA SER A 2 0.36 19.02 -15.91
C SER A 2 0.69 19.72 -14.59
N ALA A 3 1.47 19.11 -13.73
CA ALA A 3 2.05 19.79 -12.59
C ALA A 3 3.51 20.12 -12.93
N PRO A 4 3.89 21.39 -13.04
CA PRO A 4 5.28 21.76 -13.19
C PRO A 4 6.01 21.41 -11.88
N VAL A 5 6.87 20.41 -11.93
CA VAL A 5 7.78 20.10 -10.82
C VAL A 5 8.88 21.17 -10.85
N ARG A 6 8.71 22.23 -10.06
CA ARG A 6 9.79 23.17 -9.77
C ARG A 6 10.75 22.51 -8.79
N PHE A 7 11.90 22.09 -9.26
CA PHE A 7 13.01 21.76 -8.39
C PHE A 7 13.57 23.05 -7.80
N LEU A 8 13.23 23.31 -6.55
CA LEU A 8 13.69 24.44 -5.78
C LEU A 8 14.94 24.04 -4.98
N LYS A 9 16.00 24.79 -5.17
CA LYS A 9 17.19 25.03 -4.34
C LYS A 9 18.49 24.38 -4.78
N ASP A 10 19.55 25.15 -4.56
CA ASP A 10 20.97 24.93 -4.90
C ASP A 10 21.51 23.51 -4.64
N GLY A 11 20.96 22.79 -3.66
CA GLY A 11 21.37 21.43 -3.31
C GLY A 11 20.98 20.33 -4.33
N ILE A 12 19.91 20.49 -5.09
CA ILE A 12 19.51 19.48 -6.10
C ILE A 12 20.24 19.72 -7.41
N LYS A 13 20.41 20.98 -7.79
CA LYS A 13 21.23 21.35 -8.95
C LYS A 13 22.67 20.86 -8.77
N SER A 14 23.29 21.09 -7.61
CA SER A 14 24.63 20.60 -7.31
C SER A 14 24.72 19.07 -7.37
N LEU A 15 23.73 18.35 -6.83
CA LEU A 15 23.70 16.89 -6.86
C LEU A 15 23.62 16.33 -8.30
N ILE A 16 22.79 16.94 -9.15
CA ILE A 16 22.66 16.55 -10.57
C ILE A 16 23.98 16.83 -11.30
N LEU A 17 24.57 18.01 -11.07
CA LEU A 17 25.86 18.39 -11.68
C LEU A 17 27.00 17.52 -11.17
N ASP A 18 27.06 17.18 -9.89
CA ASP A 18 28.07 16.30 -9.32
C ASP A 18 27.99 14.88 -9.90
N ASN A 19 26.76 14.35 -10.03
CA ASN A 19 26.55 13.06 -10.68
C ASN A 19 26.93 13.08 -12.18
N ALA A 20 26.55 14.12 -12.92
CA ALA A 20 26.94 14.29 -14.32
C ALA A 20 28.45 14.42 -14.46
N ASN A 21 29.08 15.24 -13.62
CA ASN A 21 30.51 15.47 -13.63
C ASN A 21 31.35 14.24 -13.23
N SER A 22 30.77 13.30 -12.45
CA SER A 22 31.44 12.03 -12.15
C SER A 22 31.60 11.11 -13.37
N GLY A 23 30.78 11.29 -14.39
CA GLY A 23 30.81 10.55 -15.65
C GLY A 23 31.65 11.26 -16.75
N ILE A 24 32.07 12.51 -16.54
CA ILE A 24 32.84 13.27 -17.53
C ILE A 24 34.35 12.99 -17.32
N PRO A 25 35.10 12.63 -18.41
CA PRO A 25 36.53 12.50 -18.33
C PRO A 25 37.19 13.83 -17.82
N GLN A 26 38.11 13.74 -16.86
CA GLN A 26 38.73 14.92 -16.23
C GLN A 26 39.42 15.84 -17.25
N GLU A 27 39.85 15.29 -18.37
CA GLU A 27 40.51 15.99 -19.47
C GLU A 27 39.57 16.96 -20.18
N LEU A 28 38.26 16.70 -20.20
CA LEU A 28 37.26 17.58 -20.83
C LEU A 28 36.81 18.72 -19.89
N GLY A 29 37.07 18.62 -18.59
CA GLY A 29 36.72 19.63 -17.61
C GLY A 29 35.40 19.33 -16.85
N ARG A 30 34.65 20.37 -16.49
CA ARG A 30 33.43 20.28 -15.71
C ARG A 30 32.24 20.85 -16.44
N LEU A 31 31.14 20.11 -16.41
CA LEU A 31 29.83 20.56 -16.84
C LEU A 31 29.26 21.60 -15.88
N ASN A 32 28.73 22.66 -16.45
CA ASN A 32 27.93 23.64 -15.75
C ASN A 32 26.68 23.98 -16.56
N ILE A 33 25.59 24.40 -15.90
CA ILE A 33 24.29 24.75 -16.48
C ILE A 33 24.05 26.23 -16.14
N GLN A 34 23.66 27.01 -17.14
CA GLN A 34 23.46 28.45 -17.00
C GLN A 34 22.27 28.78 -16.10
N GLU A 35 21.17 28.05 -16.25
CA GLU A 35 19.94 28.31 -15.52
C GLU A 35 20.12 28.04 -14.02
N GLU A 36 19.73 28.98 -13.15
CA GLU A 36 19.60 28.74 -11.73
C GLU A 36 18.49 27.71 -11.42
N ASN A 37 17.42 27.76 -12.22
CA ASN A 37 16.28 26.82 -12.15
C ASN A 37 15.96 26.36 -13.57
N PHE A 38 16.16 25.10 -13.88
CA PHE A 38 15.69 24.51 -15.12
C PHE A 38 14.43 23.68 -14.90
N LEU A 39 13.54 23.73 -15.90
CA LEU A 39 12.25 23.06 -15.85
C LEU A 39 12.34 21.69 -16.54
N ILE A 40 12.06 20.64 -15.80
CA ILE A 40 11.72 19.35 -16.37
C ILE A 40 10.19 19.29 -16.39
N TYR A 41 9.61 19.22 -17.58
CA TYR A 41 8.18 18.94 -17.72
C TYR A 41 7.97 17.47 -18.01
N SER A 42 6.87 16.91 -17.52
CA SER A 42 6.42 15.55 -17.84
C SER A 42 4.90 15.54 -17.88
N ASP A 43 4.36 15.21 -19.02
CA ASP A 43 2.91 15.05 -19.24
C ASP A 43 2.59 13.60 -19.54
N PHE A 44 1.59 13.05 -18.83
CA PHE A 44 1.16 11.66 -18.96
C PHE A 44 -0.35 11.61 -19.16
N ASP A 45 -0.77 11.02 -20.28
CA ASP A 45 -2.17 10.70 -20.56
C ASP A 45 -2.35 9.18 -20.45
N ILE A 46 -3.04 8.74 -19.38
CA ILE A 46 -3.26 7.32 -19.09
C ILE A 46 -4.73 7.00 -19.29
N ALA A 47 -5.02 6.12 -20.24
CA ALA A 47 -6.34 5.57 -20.47
C ALA A 47 -6.38 4.10 -20.06
N LEU A 48 -7.37 3.75 -19.25
CA LEU A 48 -7.62 2.39 -18.77
C LEU A 48 -9.01 1.93 -19.22
N GLY A 49 -9.10 0.72 -19.77
CA GLY A 49 -10.35 0.02 -20.04
C GLY A 49 -10.31 -1.38 -19.43
N ASN A 50 -11.37 -1.75 -18.72
CA ASN A 50 -11.54 -3.09 -18.15
C ASN A 50 -12.91 -3.64 -18.51
N VAL A 51 -12.97 -4.92 -18.89
CA VAL A 51 -14.19 -5.69 -19.10
C VAL A 51 -14.06 -7.02 -18.38
N ALA A 52 -15.05 -7.39 -17.61
CA ALA A 52 -15.05 -8.65 -16.88
C ALA A 52 -16.34 -9.42 -17.07
N ALA A 53 -16.23 -10.74 -17.16
CA ALA A 53 -17.33 -11.69 -17.06
C ALA A 53 -17.14 -12.59 -15.85
N TYR A 54 -18.20 -12.86 -15.12
CA TYR A 54 -18.13 -13.75 -13.95
C TYR A 54 -19.38 -14.61 -13.81
N HIS A 55 -19.18 -15.77 -13.20
CA HIS A 55 -20.25 -16.71 -12.85
C HIS A 55 -19.94 -17.34 -11.50
N GLU A 56 -20.95 -17.50 -10.64
CA GLU A 56 -20.83 -18.23 -9.38
C GLU A 56 -22.04 -19.16 -9.21
N SER A 57 -21.80 -20.43 -8.90
CA SER A 57 -22.81 -21.46 -8.66
C SER A 57 -22.74 -21.97 -7.24
N TYR A 58 -23.90 -22.23 -6.66
CA TYR A 58 -24.07 -22.77 -5.32
C TYR A 58 -24.77 -24.13 -5.38
N PHE A 59 -24.20 -25.13 -4.74
CA PHE A 59 -24.73 -26.48 -4.66
C PHE A 59 -24.95 -26.82 -3.19
N ASN A 60 -26.24 -26.97 -2.78
CA ASN A 60 -26.61 -27.30 -1.41
C ASN A 60 -26.94 -28.79 -1.32
N ILE A 61 -26.18 -29.53 -0.51
CA ILE A 61 -26.32 -30.98 -0.28
C ILE A 61 -26.38 -31.21 1.23
N GLY A 62 -27.58 -31.35 1.76
CA GLY A 62 -27.79 -31.50 3.20
C GLY A 62 -27.29 -30.30 3.99
N ARG A 63 -26.21 -30.48 4.79
CA ARG A 63 -25.57 -29.42 5.59
C ARG A 63 -24.39 -28.77 4.88
N TRP A 64 -24.08 -29.22 3.68
CA TRP A 64 -22.95 -28.72 2.89
C TRP A 64 -23.44 -27.74 1.84
N THR A 65 -22.69 -26.65 1.69
CA THR A 65 -22.83 -25.73 0.55
C THR A 65 -21.48 -25.68 -0.15
N PHE A 66 -21.47 -26.07 -1.43
CA PHE A 66 -20.31 -25.95 -2.29
C PHE A 66 -20.51 -24.73 -3.19
N THR A 67 -19.47 -23.92 -3.33
CA THR A 67 -19.47 -22.76 -4.21
C THR A 67 -18.38 -22.91 -5.24
N ALA A 68 -18.71 -22.76 -6.52
CA ALA A 68 -17.76 -22.69 -7.62
C ALA A 68 -17.95 -21.38 -8.36
N GLY A 69 -16.93 -20.56 -8.40
CA GLY A 69 -16.91 -19.26 -9.06
C GLY A 69 -15.78 -19.17 -10.08
N LEU A 70 -16.02 -18.42 -11.13
CA LEU A 70 -15.04 -18.09 -12.14
C LEU A 70 -15.24 -16.65 -12.58
N ARG A 71 -14.15 -15.89 -12.62
CA ARG A 71 -14.15 -14.55 -13.16
C ARG A 71 -13.00 -14.42 -14.19
N LEU A 72 -13.30 -13.82 -15.33
CA LEU A 72 -12.37 -13.51 -16.38
C LEU A 72 -12.36 -12.00 -16.60
N ASP A 73 -11.21 -11.39 -16.37
CA ASP A 73 -10.97 -9.98 -16.60
C ASP A 73 -10.09 -9.77 -17.84
N PHE A 74 -10.47 -8.82 -18.67
CA PHE A 74 -9.65 -8.29 -19.77
C PHE A 74 -9.39 -6.83 -19.48
N GLU A 75 -8.14 -6.47 -19.39
CA GLU A 75 -7.69 -5.11 -19.14
C GLU A 75 -6.74 -4.63 -20.23
N ALA A 76 -6.95 -3.41 -20.70
CA ALA A 76 -6.04 -2.70 -21.60
C ALA A 76 -5.76 -1.31 -21.03
N SER A 77 -4.50 -0.99 -20.86
CA SER A 77 -4.06 0.33 -20.40
C SER A 77 -3.06 0.90 -21.39
N ARG A 78 -3.22 2.16 -21.71
CA ARG A 78 -2.34 2.91 -22.61
C ARG A 78 -1.86 4.17 -21.92
N MET A 79 -0.56 4.38 -21.92
CA MET A 79 0.08 5.61 -21.46
C MET A 79 0.73 6.31 -22.65
N ARG A 80 0.33 7.54 -22.93
CA ARG A 80 1.08 8.47 -23.78
C ARG A 80 1.89 9.37 -22.86
N TYR A 81 3.14 9.59 -23.19
CA TYR A 81 4.03 10.44 -22.42
C TYR A 81 4.76 11.43 -23.29
N ASP A 82 4.99 12.61 -22.76
CA ASP A 82 5.82 13.68 -23.32
C ASP A 82 6.58 14.33 -22.17
N SER A 83 7.90 14.19 -22.18
CA SER A 83 8.78 14.69 -21.12
C SER A 83 9.97 15.38 -21.76
N GLY A 84 10.38 16.52 -21.21
CA GLY A 84 11.48 17.24 -21.79
C GLY A 84 12.08 18.31 -20.87
N SER A 85 13.18 18.86 -21.32
CA SER A 85 13.88 19.96 -20.64
C SER A 85 14.74 20.73 -21.65
N ASP A 86 14.74 22.04 -21.54
CA ASP A 86 15.59 22.95 -22.29
C ASP A 86 16.57 23.60 -21.31
N ILE A 87 17.87 23.53 -21.64
CA ILE A 87 18.96 24.08 -20.83
C ILE A 87 20.02 24.71 -21.72
N HIS A 88 20.86 25.56 -21.12
CA HIS A 88 22.11 25.98 -21.70
C HIS A 88 23.27 25.42 -20.87
N PHE A 89 24.19 24.72 -21.48
CA PHE A 89 25.30 24.11 -20.77
C PHE A 89 26.67 24.54 -21.35
N ILE A 90 27.67 24.41 -20.52
CA ILE A 90 29.09 24.59 -20.89
C ILE A 90 29.90 23.48 -20.21
N VAL A 91 30.95 23.01 -20.89
CA VAL A 91 32.00 22.18 -20.26
C VAL A 91 33.29 22.94 -20.29
N SER A 92 33.68 23.49 -19.15
CA SER A 92 34.86 24.31 -19.02
C SER A 92 36.07 23.46 -18.59
N PRO A 93 37.28 23.59 -19.21
CA PRO A 93 37.67 24.61 -20.21
C PRO A 93 37.45 24.22 -21.69
N ALA A 94 36.86 23.05 -21.99
CA ALA A 94 36.70 22.56 -23.36
C ALA A 94 35.81 23.48 -24.26
N MET A 95 34.92 24.25 -23.64
CA MET A 95 34.03 25.19 -24.34
C MET A 95 34.22 26.61 -23.82
N SER A 96 34.02 27.61 -24.69
CA SER A 96 34.13 29.04 -24.38
C SER A 96 32.78 29.71 -24.11
N GLU A 97 31.68 29.12 -24.55
CA GLU A 97 30.33 29.70 -24.47
C GLU A 97 29.29 28.63 -24.09
N TYR A 98 28.19 29.07 -23.47
CA TYR A 98 27.05 28.22 -23.21
C TYR A 98 26.32 27.92 -24.52
N ILE A 99 26.00 26.65 -24.75
CA ILE A 99 25.21 26.21 -25.91
C ILE A 99 23.83 25.75 -25.49
N PRO A 100 22.77 26.03 -26.28
CA PRO A 100 21.46 25.52 -26.01
C PRO A 100 21.38 24.02 -26.25
N PHE A 101 20.69 23.32 -25.38
CA PHE A 101 20.48 21.89 -25.48
C PHE A 101 19.04 21.54 -25.07
N SER A 102 18.32 20.92 -25.99
CA SER A 102 16.94 20.46 -25.78
C SER A 102 16.90 18.94 -25.74
N THR A 103 16.22 18.41 -24.75
CA THR A 103 16.02 16.97 -24.63
C THR A 103 14.53 16.66 -24.55
N LYS A 104 14.09 15.70 -25.34
CA LYS A 104 12.72 15.22 -25.37
C LYS A 104 12.65 13.71 -25.35
N VAL A 105 11.73 13.17 -24.57
CA VAL A 105 11.36 11.76 -24.49
C VAL A 105 9.84 11.67 -24.62
N ASP A 106 9.36 11.21 -25.74
CA ASP A 106 7.93 11.03 -25.99
C ASP A 106 7.62 9.68 -26.61
N GLY A 107 6.40 9.21 -26.41
CA GLY A 107 5.99 7.91 -26.93
C GLY A 107 4.63 7.45 -26.40
N THR A 108 4.33 6.21 -26.70
CA THR A 108 3.11 5.54 -26.24
C THR A 108 3.41 4.10 -25.87
N GLU A 109 3.08 3.74 -24.66
CA GLU A 109 3.16 2.36 -24.17
C GLU A 109 1.75 1.80 -23.98
N THR A 110 1.57 0.52 -24.30
CA THR A 110 0.30 -0.18 -24.15
C THR A 110 0.53 -1.54 -23.50
N VAL A 111 -0.19 -1.78 -22.41
CA VAL A 111 -0.20 -3.08 -21.72
C VAL A 111 -1.59 -3.70 -21.80
N ARG A 112 -1.65 -5.02 -21.96
CA ARG A 112 -2.90 -5.78 -22.01
C ARG A 112 -2.75 -7.01 -21.14
N TYR A 113 -3.76 -7.29 -20.35
CA TYR A 113 -3.78 -8.44 -19.44
C TYR A 113 -5.09 -9.18 -19.60
N ALA A 114 -5.03 -10.51 -19.51
CA ALA A 114 -6.18 -11.38 -19.34
C ALA A 114 -5.94 -12.22 -18.07
N GLN A 115 -6.84 -12.11 -17.10
CA GLN A 115 -6.69 -12.80 -15.82
C GLN A 115 -7.93 -13.65 -15.53
N LEU A 116 -7.67 -14.93 -15.25
CA LEU A 116 -8.68 -15.88 -14.83
C LEU A 116 -8.59 -16.02 -13.31
N GLN A 117 -9.70 -15.85 -12.62
CA GLN A 117 -9.80 -15.88 -11.15
C GLN A 117 -10.81 -16.96 -10.74
N PRO A 118 -10.34 -18.21 -10.55
CA PRO A 118 -11.17 -19.28 -10.01
C PRO A 118 -11.37 -19.12 -8.51
N LYS A 119 -12.53 -19.55 -8.02
CA LYS A 119 -12.89 -19.65 -6.61
C LYS A 119 -13.60 -20.95 -6.35
N LEU A 120 -13.16 -21.70 -5.36
CA LEU A 120 -13.84 -22.87 -4.84
C LEU A 120 -13.97 -22.69 -3.34
N SER A 121 -15.16 -22.95 -2.81
CA SER A 121 -15.37 -22.98 -1.36
C SER A 121 -16.35 -24.05 -0.95
N VAL A 122 -16.20 -24.51 0.27
CA VAL A 122 -17.11 -25.42 0.93
C VAL A 122 -17.46 -24.86 2.30
N SER A 123 -18.73 -24.81 2.62
CA SER A 123 -19.19 -24.50 3.97
C SER A 123 -20.05 -25.66 4.51
N TYR A 124 -19.95 -25.87 5.82
CA TYR A 124 -20.67 -26.90 6.55
C TYR A 124 -21.45 -26.27 7.71
N ASP A 125 -22.78 -26.46 7.73
CA ASP A 125 -23.61 -26.11 8.90
C ASP A 125 -23.40 -27.15 10.00
N ALA A 126 -22.51 -26.83 10.95
CA ALA A 126 -22.20 -27.65 12.10
C ALA A 126 -23.23 -27.54 13.23
N THR A 127 -24.32 -26.79 13.04
CA THR A 127 -25.37 -26.58 14.03
C THR A 127 -26.17 -27.83 14.24
N SER A 128 -26.10 -28.41 15.43
CA SER A 128 -27.01 -29.50 15.82
C SER A 128 -28.38 -28.96 16.24
N GLU A 129 -29.42 -29.80 16.26
CA GLU A 129 -30.75 -29.41 16.73
C GLU A 129 -30.72 -28.92 18.17
N ARG A 130 -29.94 -29.58 19.03
CA ARG A 130 -29.71 -29.15 20.41
C ARG A 130 -29.04 -27.77 20.53
N MET A 131 -28.15 -27.45 19.61
CA MET A 131 -27.54 -26.11 19.53
C MET A 131 -28.58 -25.08 19.08
N ARG A 132 -29.33 -25.39 18.04
CA ARG A 132 -30.34 -24.50 17.46
C ARG A 132 -31.45 -24.19 18.47
N SER A 133 -31.91 -25.16 19.23
CA SER A 133 -32.90 -24.95 20.31
C SER A 133 -32.39 -24.03 21.43
N LYS A 134 -31.09 -23.91 21.60
CA LYS A 134 -30.45 -22.98 22.55
C LYS A 134 -30.04 -21.64 21.91
N GLY A 135 -30.40 -21.38 20.67
CA GLY A 135 -30.04 -20.16 19.94
C GLY A 135 -28.59 -20.11 19.49
N LEU A 136 -27.94 -21.26 19.33
CA LEU A 136 -26.55 -21.39 18.89
C LEU A 136 -26.52 -21.79 17.42
N ASN A 137 -25.66 -21.16 16.63
CA ASN A 137 -25.37 -21.53 15.24
C ASN A 137 -23.87 -21.59 15.03
N MET A 138 -23.41 -22.59 14.30
CA MET A 138 -22.01 -22.79 13.97
C MET A 138 -21.87 -23.20 12.50
N SER A 139 -20.97 -22.58 11.78
CA SER A 139 -20.58 -22.97 10.43
C SER A 139 -19.06 -23.02 10.29
N LEU A 140 -18.60 -23.97 9.52
CA LEU A 140 -17.19 -24.11 9.13
C LEU A 140 -17.07 -23.75 7.65
N LEU A 141 -15.93 -23.19 7.26
CA LEU A 141 -15.65 -22.75 5.91
C LEU A 141 -14.23 -23.17 5.52
N ALA A 142 -14.07 -23.63 4.28
CA ALA A 142 -12.77 -23.71 3.62
C ALA A 142 -12.91 -23.15 2.21
N SER A 143 -11.90 -22.42 1.75
CA SER A 143 -11.89 -21.83 0.42
C SER A 143 -10.49 -21.79 -0.19
N VAL A 144 -10.47 -21.82 -1.51
CA VAL A 144 -9.32 -21.47 -2.33
C VAL A 144 -9.78 -20.53 -3.43
N SER A 145 -9.05 -19.43 -3.61
CA SER A 145 -9.38 -18.44 -4.63
C SER A 145 -8.13 -17.78 -5.17
N GLU A 146 -8.15 -17.44 -6.45
CA GLU A 146 -7.14 -16.61 -7.08
C GLU A 146 -7.67 -15.18 -7.23
N GLY A 147 -6.82 -14.21 -6.91
CA GLY A 147 -7.05 -12.81 -7.15
C GLY A 147 -5.83 -12.18 -7.81
N TYR A 148 -6.00 -11.01 -8.42
CA TYR A 148 -4.89 -10.29 -9.01
C TYR A 148 -4.98 -8.79 -8.70
N ARG A 149 -3.83 -8.15 -8.80
CA ARG A 149 -3.69 -6.69 -8.83
C ARG A 149 -3.12 -6.30 -10.18
N SER A 150 -3.76 -5.37 -10.87
CA SER A 150 -3.36 -4.92 -12.20
C SER A 150 -1.91 -4.46 -12.25
N GLY A 151 -1.26 -4.72 -13.37
CA GLY A 151 -0.01 -4.07 -13.72
C GLY A 151 -0.22 -2.60 -14.10
N GLY A 152 0.84 -1.92 -14.47
CA GLY A 152 0.73 -0.50 -14.80
C GLY A 152 2.02 0.12 -15.32
N PHE A 153 2.10 1.44 -15.17
CA PHE A 153 3.19 2.25 -15.68
C PHE A 153 3.91 3.00 -14.56
N ASN A 154 5.22 3.09 -14.67
CA ASN A 154 6.10 3.84 -13.77
C ASN A 154 6.35 5.24 -14.32
N THR A 155 5.50 6.20 -14.01
CA THR A 155 5.68 7.60 -14.44
C THR A 155 6.85 8.30 -13.74
N GLN A 156 7.26 7.81 -12.58
CA GLN A 156 8.29 8.46 -11.76
C GLN A 156 9.73 8.25 -12.27
N ILE A 157 9.96 7.25 -13.11
CA ILE A 157 11.31 7.00 -13.67
C ILE A 157 11.65 7.93 -14.82
N PHE A 158 10.68 8.68 -15.36
CA PHE A 158 10.93 9.55 -16.49
C PHE A 158 11.92 10.67 -16.22
N SER A 159 12.01 11.15 -14.97
CA SER A 159 13.03 12.12 -14.59
C SER A 159 14.45 11.54 -14.73
N ASP A 160 14.65 10.28 -14.32
CA ASP A 160 15.94 9.61 -14.40
C ASP A 160 16.29 9.26 -15.85
N VAL A 161 15.28 8.82 -16.63
CA VAL A 161 15.42 8.57 -18.08
C VAL A 161 15.81 9.85 -18.81
N LEU A 162 15.13 10.97 -18.53
CA LEU A 162 15.41 12.25 -19.13
C LEU A 162 16.82 12.76 -18.77
N GLN A 163 17.20 12.71 -17.49
CA GLN A 163 18.53 13.09 -17.02
C GLN A 163 19.62 12.30 -17.73
N ARG A 164 19.45 10.98 -17.88
CA ARG A 164 20.40 10.13 -18.59
C ARG A 164 20.50 10.52 -20.07
N LYS A 165 19.36 10.75 -20.74
CA LYS A 165 19.32 11.19 -22.13
C LYS A 165 19.97 12.56 -22.32
N MET A 166 19.75 13.48 -21.38
CA MET A 166 20.42 14.79 -21.36
C MET A 166 21.93 14.63 -21.30
N MET A 167 22.42 13.81 -20.34
CA MET A 167 23.86 13.59 -20.16
C MET A 167 24.49 12.97 -21.42
N LEU A 168 23.87 11.92 -21.99
CA LEU A 168 24.38 11.27 -23.20
C LEU A 168 24.41 12.24 -24.38
N GLY A 169 23.35 13.00 -24.62
CA GLY A 169 23.29 13.96 -25.71
C GLY A 169 24.27 15.13 -25.56
N MET A 170 24.50 15.62 -24.33
CA MET A 170 25.53 16.61 -24.06
C MET A 170 26.94 16.05 -24.35
N MET A 171 27.23 14.79 -23.98
CA MET A 171 28.51 14.13 -24.28
C MET A 171 28.72 13.95 -25.79
N GLU A 172 27.67 13.53 -26.50
CA GLU A 172 27.69 13.37 -27.95
C GLU A 172 27.96 14.70 -28.65
N SER A 173 27.39 15.81 -28.17
CA SER A 173 27.66 17.16 -28.70
C SER A 173 29.10 17.63 -28.48
N LEU A 174 29.83 17.02 -27.54
CA LEU A 174 31.26 17.22 -27.31
C LEU A 174 32.15 16.26 -28.11
N GLY A 175 31.56 15.40 -28.97
CA GLY A 175 32.30 14.39 -29.72
C GLY A 175 32.73 13.18 -28.89
N VAL A 176 32.23 13.05 -27.65
CA VAL A 176 32.50 11.90 -26.76
C VAL A 176 31.46 10.86 -27.03
N HIS A 177 31.81 9.83 -27.78
CA HIS A 177 30.97 8.65 -27.96
C HIS A 177 31.18 7.73 -26.76
N LEU A 178 30.18 7.63 -25.90
CA LEU A 178 30.18 6.66 -24.82
C LEU A 178 29.79 5.29 -25.42
N ASP A 179 30.79 4.46 -25.69
CA ASP A 179 30.59 3.07 -26.08
C ASP A 179 29.82 2.33 -24.98
N GLY A 180 28.60 2.05 -25.23
CA GLY A 180 27.85 1.22 -24.35
C GLY A 180 26.47 1.73 -23.98
N LYS A 181 25.51 1.27 -24.73
CA LYS A 181 24.09 1.18 -24.30
C LYS A 181 23.39 2.51 -24.06
N GLY A 182 23.40 3.35 -25.10
CA GLY A 182 22.47 4.45 -25.21
C GLY A 182 21.01 4.01 -25.51
N ASP A 183 20.76 2.72 -25.52
CA ASP A 183 19.37 2.26 -25.45
C ASP A 183 18.84 2.63 -24.07
N LEU A 184 18.03 3.67 -24.05
CA LEU A 184 17.17 3.98 -22.95
C LEU A 184 16.27 2.76 -22.81
N SER A 185 16.75 1.76 -22.03
CA SER A 185 15.97 0.60 -21.72
C SER A 185 14.65 1.11 -21.16
N THR A 186 13.57 0.88 -21.89
CA THR A 186 12.21 1.07 -21.39
C THR A 186 11.89 0.01 -20.34
N ASP A 187 12.88 -0.80 -19.97
CA ASP A 187 12.80 -1.74 -18.85
C ASP A 187 12.46 -0.97 -17.59
N GLY A 188 11.37 -1.34 -16.98
CA GLY A 188 10.86 -0.66 -15.80
C GLY A 188 9.79 0.41 -16.08
N LEU A 189 9.50 0.80 -17.33
CA LEU A 189 8.34 1.64 -17.64
C LEU A 189 7.03 0.97 -17.25
N THR A 190 6.98 -0.35 -17.31
CA THR A 190 5.79 -1.12 -16.98
C THR A 190 6.11 -2.14 -15.89
N TYR A 191 5.09 -2.50 -15.12
CA TYR A 191 5.16 -3.62 -14.18
C TYR A 191 3.98 -4.56 -14.40
N LYS A 192 4.24 -5.85 -14.14
CA LYS A 192 3.29 -6.95 -14.41
C LYS A 192 2.21 -7.03 -13.34
N PRO A 193 1.06 -7.67 -13.62
CA PRO A 193 0.09 -8.01 -12.60
C PRO A 193 0.70 -8.90 -11.51
N GLU A 194 0.35 -8.59 -10.27
CA GLU A 194 0.57 -9.45 -9.12
C GLU A 194 -0.58 -10.45 -9.04
N ILE A 195 -0.29 -11.72 -8.86
CA ILE A 195 -1.28 -12.80 -8.80
C ILE A 195 -1.11 -13.51 -7.46
N CYS A 196 -2.20 -13.57 -6.69
CA CYS A 196 -2.21 -14.20 -5.37
C CYS A 196 -3.21 -15.35 -5.30
N LEU A 197 -2.75 -16.50 -4.84
CA LEU A 197 -3.56 -17.66 -4.53
C LEU A 197 -3.79 -17.70 -3.01
N ASN A 198 -5.04 -17.61 -2.60
CA ASN A 198 -5.46 -17.57 -1.22
C ASN A 198 -6.12 -18.88 -0.82
N TYR A 199 -5.69 -19.44 0.30
CA TYR A 199 -6.25 -20.60 0.97
C TYR A 199 -6.76 -20.18 2.34
N GLU A 200 -7.99 -20.49 2.67
CA GLU A 200 -8.60 -20.14 3.94
C GLU A 200 -9.32 -21.34 4.55
N ILE A 201 -9.23 -21.46 5.86
CA ILE A 201 -10.07 -22.32 6.67
C ILE A 201 -10.54 -21.54 7.88
N GLY A 202 -11.81 -21.61 8.18
CA GLY A 202 -12.35 -20.83 9.28
C GLY A 202 -13.67 -21.35 9.80
N GLY A 203 -14.19 -20.62 10.78
CA GLY A 203 -15.48 -20.93 11.40
C GLY A 203 -16.17 -19.66 11.89
N LYS A 204 -17.48 -19.71 11.85
CA LYS A 204 -18.36 -18.68 12.38
C LYS A 204 -19.23 -19.28 13.47
N PHE A 205 -19.29 -18.59 14.59
CA PHE A 205 -20.15 -18.96 15.70
C PHE A 205 -21.06 -17.79 16.06
N ARG A 206 -22.33 -18.07 16.25
CA ARG A 206 -23.34 -17.11 16.69
C ARG A 206 -24.17 -17.70 17.82
N MET A 207 -24.34 -16.91 18.88
CA MET A 207 -25.20 -17.25 20.02
C MET A 207 -26.19 -16.12 20.29
N ARG A 208 -27.47 -16.47 20.41
CA ARG A 208 -28.54 -15.58 20.88
C ARG A 208 -29.37 -16.31 21.94
N SER A 209 -29.02 -16.14 23.20
CA SER A 209 -29.64 -16.86 24.30
C SER A 209 -29.59 -16.03 25.58
N ALA A 210 -30.66 -16.05 26.37
CA ALA A 210 -30.75 -15.40 27.69
C ALA A 210 -30.32 -13.90 27.68
N GLY A 211 -30.60 -13.17 26.60
CA GLY A 211 -30.20 -11.77 26.44
C GLY A 211 -28.75 -11.55 26.02
N HIS A 212 -27.99 -12.62 25.86
CA HIS A 212 -26.64 -12.56 25.28
C HIS A 212 -26.72 -12.64 23.75
N ILE A 213 -25.94 -11.83 23.09
CA ILE A 213 -25.66 -11.90 21.65
C ILE A 213 -24.14 -12.00 21.50
N LEU A 214 -23.65 -13.12 21.00
CA LEU A 214 -22.26 -13.35 20.69
C LEU A 214 -22.13 -13.72 19.22
N GLU A 215 -21.28 -13.05 18.51
CA GLU A 215 -20.85 -13.40 17.16
C GLU A 215 -19.34 -13.48 17.15
N SER A 216 -18.79 -14.57 16.63
CA SER A 216 -17.34 -14.72 16.47
C SER A 216 -17.00 -15.37 15.14
N PHE A 217 -15.85 -15.03 14.66
CA PHE A 217 -15.26 -15.52 13.43
C PHE A 217 -13.79 -15.82 13.68
N PHE A 218 -13.31 -16.93 13.13
CA PHE A 218 -11.91 -17.33 13.16
C PHE A 218 -11.51 -17.80 11.76
N THR A 219 -10.35 -17.37 11.29
CA THR A 219 -9.78 -17.82 10.01
C THR A 219 -8.28 -18.05 10.16
N ALA A 220 -7.80 -19.17 9.62
CA ALA A 220 -6.40 -19.36 9.29
C ALA A 220 -6.25 -19.29 7.78
N TYR A 221 -5.21 -18.62 7.30
CA TYR A 221 -5.02 -18.41 5.88
C TYR A 221 -3.56 -18.58 5.46
N ARG A 222 -3.41 -18.86 4.17
CA ARG A 222 -2.14 -18.81 3.45
C ARG A 222 -2.37 -18.10 2.13
N VAL A 223 -1.55 -17.09 1.84
CA VAL A 223 -1.54 -16.36 0.58
C VAL A 223 -0.17 -16.55 -0.07
N ASP A 224 -0.14 -17.14 -1.26
CA ASP A 224 1.05 -17.24 -2.09
C ASP A 224 0.92 -16.27 -3.26
N CYS A 225 1.79 -15.26 -3.35
CA CYS A 225 1.79 -14.26 -4.41
C CYS A 225 2.98 -14.46 -5.35
N ARG A 226 2.72 -14.23 -6.64
CA ARG A 226 3.70 -14.17 -7.73
C ARG A 226 3.74 -12.76 -8.29
N ASN A 227 4.92 -12.31 -8.73
CA ASN A 227 5.13 -10.95 -9.23
C ASN A 227 4.68 -9.90 -8.20
N GLN A 228 4.99 -10.10 -6.91
CA GLN A 228 4.66 -9.16 -5.84
C GLN A 228 5.03 -7.74 -6.23
N GLN A 229 4.05 -6.83 -6.27
CA GLN A 229 4.31 -5.43 -6.60
C GLN A 229 4.84 -4.69 -5.37
N MET A 230 6.04 -4.15 -5.51
CA MET A 230 6.72 -3.40 -4.46
C MET A 230 7.22 -2.06 -4.96
N THR A 231 7.20 -1.07 -4.08
CA THR A 231 7.89 0.19 -4.33
C THR A 231 9.37 0.01 -4.06
N VAL A 232 10.19 0.17 -5.06
CA VAL A 232 11.65 0.13 -4.96
C VAL A 232 12.25 1.47 -5.35
N PHE A 233 13.48 1.71 -4.90
CA PHE A 233 14.26 2.89 -5.26
C PHE A 233 15.35 2.43 -6.22
N PRO A 234 15.25 2.71 -7.53
CA PRO A 234 16.25 2.28 -8.48
C PRO A 234 17.60 2.93 -8.15
N TYR A 235 18.62 2.09 -8.15
CA TYR A 235 20.03 2.49 -8.18
C TYR A 235 20.48 3.52 -7.12
N GLY A 236 20.48 3.14 -5.85
CA GLY A 236 21.27 3.72 -4.76
C GLY A 236 21.32 5.25 -4.55
N ASN A 237 21.36 6.01 -5.61
CA ASN A 237 21.40 7.49 -5.66
C ASN A 237 20.23 8.09 -6.45
N GLY A 238 19.33 7.29 -7.01
CA GLY A 238 18.16 7.78 -7.71
C GLY A 238 17.18 8.46 -6.76
N THR A 239 16.55 9.53 -7.23
CA THR A 239 15.53 10.29 -6.46
C THR A 239 14.13 9.75 -6.69
N GLY A 240 13.95 8.87 -7.66
CA GLY A 240 12.68 8.32 -8.07
C GLY A 240 12.28 7.08 -7.27
N ARG A 241 10.98 6.87 -7.11
CA ARG A 241 10.39 5.60 -6.69
C ARG A 241 9.81 4.92 -7.91
N MET A 242 9.94 3.61 -8.03
CA MET A 242 9.25 2.84 -9.06
C MET A 242 8.56 1.64 -8.46
N MET A 243 7.56 1.13 -9.15
CA MET A 243 6.97 -0.15 -8.86
C MET A 243 7.78 -1.24 -9.58
N ALA A 244 8.25 -2.21 -8.85
CA ALA A 244 8.88 -3.40 -9.40
C ALA A 244 8.08 -4.64 -9.00
N ASN A 245 8.29 -5.72 -9.75
CA ASN A 245 7.77 -7.02 -9.38
C ASN A 245 8.86 -7.80 -8.64
N ALA A 246 8.68 -8.01 -7.34
CA ALA A 246 9.43 -9.01 -6.60
C ALA A 246 9.06 -10.41 -7.13
N GLY A 247 9.91 -11.41 -6.94
CA GLY A 247 9.66 -12.75 -7.43
C GLY A 247 8.40 -13.37 -6.83
N ARG A 248 8.50 -13.97 -5.66
CA ARG A 248 7.39 -14.63 -4.95
C ARG A 248 7.37 -14.25 -3.49
N SER A 249 6.16 -14.18 -2.93
CA SER A 249 5.98 -13.99 -1.49
C SER A 249 4.95 -14.95 -0.93
N ARG A 250 5.01 -15.14 0.39
CA ARG A 250 4.05 -15.94 1.15
C ARG A 250 3.67 -15.22 2.43
N SER A 251 2.37 -15.18 2.69
CA SER A 251 1.83 -14.75 3.98
C SER A 251 1.05 -15.90 4.62
N LEU A 252 1.37 -16.20 5.86
CA LEU A 252 0.64 -17.15 6.70
C LEU A 252 0.06 -16.36 7.87
N GLY A 253 -1.18 -16.61 8.21
CA GLY A 253 -1.75 -15.91 9.35
C GLY A 253 -3.00 -16.55 9.93
N VAL A 254 -3.38 -16.02 11.08
CA VAL A 254 -4.63 -16.31 11.76
C VAL A 254 -5.30 -15.00 12.13
N GLU A 255 -6.61 -14.96 11.98
CA GLU A 255 -7.47 -13.84 12.34
C GLU A 255 -8.61 -14.31 13.20
N ALA A 256 -8.96 -13.52 14.19
CA ALA A 256 -10.11 -13.79 15.04
C ALA A 256 -10.85 -12.49 15.34
N GLU A 257 -12.17 -12.56 15.25
CA GLU A 257 -13.07 -11.48 15.63
C GLU A 257 -14.15 -12.02 16.58
N ALA A 258 -14.54 -11.20 17.53
CA ALA A 258 -15.66 -11.51 18.40
C ALA A 258 -16.39 -10.21 18.81
N SER A 259 -17.70 -10.26 18.82
CA SER A 259 -18.55 -9.22 19.39
C SER A 259 -19.53 -9.84 20.35
N TRP A 260 -19.60 -9.32 21.55
CA TRP A 260 -20.50 -9.77 22.60
C TRP A 260 -21.29 -8.61 23.16
N MET A 261 -22.59 -8.80 23.27
CA MET A 261 -23.52 -7.84 23.87
C MET A 261 -24.38 -8.54 24.91
N TRP A 262 -24.54 -7.88 26.06
CA TRP A 262 -25.41 -8.34 27.14
C TRP A 262 -25.89 -7.14 27.97
N LYS A 263 -27.23 -6.96 28.03
CA LYS A 263 -27.92 -5.88 28.78
C LYS A 263 -27.29 -4.51 28.52
N GLY A 264 -26.55 -3.91 28.38
CA GLY A 264 -25.93 -2.62 28.10
C GLY A 264 -24.42 -2.75 27.87
N LEU A 265 -23.84 -3.88 28.26
CA LEU A 265 -22.43 -4.16 28.04
C LEU A 265 -22.20 -4.58 26.59
N SER A 266 -21.15 -4.07 25.97
CA SER A 266 -20.65 -4.49 24.66
C SER A 266 -19.15 -4.69 24.72
N VAL A 267 -18.68 -5.78 24.17
CA VAL A 267 -17.23 -6.06 24.00
C VAL A 267 -17.01 -6.46 22.56
N SER A 268 -16.04 -5.82 21.91
CA SER A 268 -15.59 -6.16 20.56
C SER A 268 -14.09 -6.42 20.58
N PHE A 269 -13.72 -7.50 19.96
CA PHE A 269 -12.34 -7.96 19.80
C PHE A 269 -12.08 -8.23 18.32
N ALA A 270 -10.93 -7.81 17.81
CA ALA A 270 -10.36 -8.25 16.54
C ALA A 270 -8.84 -8.38 16.70
N GLY A 271 -8.28 -9.46 16.20
CA GLY A 271 -6.85 -9.71 16.29
C GLY A 271 -6.34 -10.53 15.14
N SER A 272 -5.10 -10.28 14.76
CA SER A 272 -4.39 -11.06 13.73
C SER A 272 -2.95 -11.32 14.15
N LEU A 273 -2.44 -12.47 13.71
CA LEU A 273 -1.02 -12.81 13.70
C LEU A 273 -0.64 -13.15 12.27
N MET A 274 0.45 -12.59 11.77
CA MET A 274 0.87 -12.76 10.40
C MET A 274 2.39 -12.95 10.29
N ASP A 275 2.81 -13.92 9.49
CA ASP A 275 4.17 -14.10 9.03
C ASP A 275 4.20 -13.97 7.50
N ALA A 276 4.61 -12.80 7.02
CA ALA A 276 4.70 -12.47 5.60
C ALA A 276 6.16 -12.34 5.18
N ARG A 277 6.58 -13.16 4.18
CA ARG A 277 7.99 -13.25 3.75
C ARG A 277 8.12 -13.34 2.24
N PHE A 278 9.25 -12.86 1.75
CA PHE A 278 9.71 -13.18 0.41
C PHE A 278 10.10 -14.64 0.35
N VAL A 279 9.60 -15.36 -0.65
CA VAL A 279 10.02 -16.73 -0.97
C VAL A 279 11.20 -16.69 -1.93
N ASP A 280 11.19 -15.71 -2.82
CA ASP A 280 12.16 -15.56 -3.88
C ASP A 280 12.15 -14.07 -4.30
N TYR A 281 13.19 -13.33 -3.92
CA TYR A 281 13.32 -11.92 -4.28
C TYR A 281 14.79 -11.50 -4.34
N ASP A 282 15.29 -11.33 -5.56
CA ASP A 282 16.59 -10.75 -5.86
C ASP A 282 16.36 -9.42 -6.60
N ASP A 283 16.89 -8.33 -6.06
CA ASP A 283 16.79 -6.98 -6.65
C ASP A 283 17.93 -6.68 -7.65
N GLY A 284 18.76 -7.70 -7.98
CA GLY A 284 19.94 -7.61 -8.82
C GLY A 284 21.20 -7.15 -8.09
N ARG A 285 21.10 -6.88 -6.77
CA ARG A 285 22.23 -6.53 -5.89
C ARG A 285 22.25 -7.39 -4.64
N ASN A 286 21.10 -7.70 -4.11
CA ASN A 286 20.93 -8.44 -2.88
C ASN A 286 19.79 -9.45 -3.04
N ASP A 287 20.00 -10.63 -2.47
CA ASP A 287 18.94 -11.62 -2.29
C ASP A 287 18.24 -11.39 -0.95
N TRP A 288 16.97 -11.01 -1.02
CA TRP A 288 16.10 -10.74 0.13
C TRP A 288 15.19 -11.94 0.48
N SER A 289 15.42 -13.09 -0.16
CA SER A 289 14.64 -14.31 0.09
C SER A 289 14.68 -14.70 1.56
N GLY A 290 13.52 -15.06 2.12
CA GLY A 290 13.34 -15.35 3.54
C GLY A 290 13.11 -14.14 4.44
N ASN A 291 13.42 -12.94 3.98
CA ASN A 291 13.17 -11.71 4.76
C ASN A 291 11.67 -11.37 4.81
N ARG A 292 11.29 -10.57 5.80
CA ARG A 292 9.91 -10.11 5.97
C ARG A 292 9.54 -9.07 4.94
N ILE A 293 8.28 -9.11 4.52
CA ILE A 293 7.70 -8.10 3.63
C ILE A 293 7.56 -6.79 4.42
N PRO A 294 8.10 -5.67 3.92
CA PRO A 294 7.98 -4.37 4.58
C PRO A 294 6.53 -3.89 4.74
N TYR A 295 6.30 -2.97 5.68
CA TYR A 295 5.03 -2.30 5.98
C TYR A 295 3.90 -3.23 6.46
N SER A 296 4.20 -4.48 6.75
CA SER A 296 3.26 -5.48 7.25
C SER A 296 3.49 -5.73 8.73
N PRO A 297 2.54 -5.41 9.63
CA PRO A 297 2.68 -5.68 11.06
C PRO A 297 2.62 -7.19 11.34
N GLU A 298 3.48 -7.69 12.24
CA GLU A 298 3.46 -9.11 12.67
C GLU A 298 2.17 -9.50 13.41
N SER A 299 1.52 -8.54 14.03
CA SER A 299 0.26 -8.73 14.73
C SER A 299 -0.54 -7.46 14.82
N THR A 300 -1.85 -7.59 14.89
CA THR A 300 -2.76 -6.49 15.23
C THR A 300 -3.71 -6.93 16.33
N LEU A 301 -4.11 -6.01 17.20
CA LEU A 301 -5.13 -6.23 18.21
C LEU A 301 -5.99 -4.98 18.33
N TYR A 302 -7.29 -5.17 18.27
CA TYR A 302 -8.30 -4.20 18.65
C TYR A 302 -9.19 -4.80 19.73
N LEU A 303 -9.33 -4.09 20.83
CA LEU A 303 -10.28 -4.42 21.88
C LEU A 303 -11.07 -3.16 22.23
N ARG A 304 -12.39 -3.26 22.24
CA ARG A 304 -13.29 -2.20 22.68
C ARG A 304 -14.25 -2.76 23.70
N CYS A 305 -14.40 -2.05 24.80
CA CYS A 305 -15.39 -2.32 25.82
C CYS A 305 -16.27 -1.09 26.01
N GLY A 306 -17.57 -1.29 26.07
CA GLY A 306 -18.54 -0.23 26.21
C GLY A 306 -19.69 -0.61 27.11
N TYR A 307 -20.25 0.39 27.80
CA TYR A 307 -21.47 0.20 28.57
C TYR A 307 -22.46 1.34 28.29
N LYS A 308 -23.70 0.95 27.96
CA LYS A 308 -24.81 1.86 27.69
C LYS A 308 -25.79 1.88 28.86
N PHE A 309 -25.83 2.98 29.56
CA PHE A 309 -26.79 3.27 30.61
C PHE A 309 -28.07 3.83 29.98
N LEU A 310 -29.21 3.17 30.18
CA LEU A 310 -30.50 3.73 29.81
C LEU A 310 -30.99 4.61 30.94
N THR A 311 -31.40 5.84 30.62
CA THR A 311 -31.96 6.76 31.58
C THR A 311 -33.50 6.79 31.48
N ARG A 312 -34.17 7.05 32.60
CA ARG A 312 -35.63 7.26 32.63
C ARG A 312 -36.02 8.73 32.38
N GLY A 313 -35.01 9.56 32.08
CA GLY A 313 -35.22 11.01 31.88
C GLY A 313 -35.95 11.31 30.56
N ARG A 314 -36.81 12.32 30.61
CA ARG A 314 -37.58 12.78 29.42
C ARG A 314 -36.65 13.37 28.35
N PHE A 315 -35.56 13.98 28.73
CA PHE A 315 -34.61 14.63 27.85
C PHE A 315 -33.45 13.70 27.44
N LEU A 316 -32.71 13.16 28.40
CA LEU A 316 -31.58 12.24 28.16
C LEU A 316 -32.07 10.81 28.14
N ARG A 317 -31.87 10.10 27.02
CA ARG A 317 -32.30 8.69 26.86
C ARG A 317 -31.24 7.67 27.26
N SER A 318 -29.97 7.98 26.93
CA SER A 318 -28.87 7.09 27.30
C SER A 318 -27.55 7.82 27.41
N VAL A 319 -26.67 7.26 28.22
CA VAL A 319 -25.24 7.59 28.32
C VAL A 319 -24.45 6.35 27.94
N SER A 320 -23.57 6.44 26.96
CA SER A 320 -22.66 5.36 26.59
C SER A 320 -21.21 5.76 26.91
N LEU A 321 -20.50 4.89 27.62
CA LEU A 321 -19.08 5.01 27.90
C LEU A 321 -18.36 3.90 27.16
N ASN A 322 -17.32 4.23 26.42
CA ASN A 322 -16.52 3.24 25.70
C ASN A 322 -15.05 3.51 25.90
N ALA A 323 -14.26 2.44 25.95
CA ALA A 323 -12.81 2.48 25.91
C ALA A 323 -12.31 1.49 24.84
N ASP A 324 -11.22 1.83 24.18
CA ASP A 324 -10.62 0.97 23.17
C ASP A 324 -9.09 0.98 23.27
N ILE A 325 -8.49 -0.14 22.89
CA ILE A 325 -7.07 -0.27 22.67
C ILE A 325 -6.82 -0.80 21.26
N ASN A 326 -5.91 -0.16 20.55
CA ASN A 326 -5.37 -0.61 19.27
C ASN A 326 -3.88 -0.89 19.47
N ARG A 327 -3.44 -2.11 19.21
CA ARG A 327 -2.04 -2.51 19.28
C ARG A 327 -1.58 -2.95 17.89
N SER A 328 -0.43 -2.42 17.46
CA SER A 328 0.33 -2.92 16.31
C SER A 328 1.55 -3.65 16.83
N GLY A 329 1.83 -4.82 16.26
CA GLY A 329 3.08 -5.54 16.43
C GLY A 329 4.23 -4.82 15.74
N ARG A 330 5.37 -5.48 15.64
CA ARG A 330 6.53 -4.94 14.93
C ARG A 330 6.22 -4.76 13.44
N ILE A 331 6.70 -3.67 12.87
CA ILE A 331 6.63 -3.38 11.43
C ILE A 331 8.05 -3.18 10.95
N TYR A 332 8.46 -3.93 9.93
CA TYR A 332 9.72 -3.72 9.23
C TYR A 332 9.49 -2.70 8.10
N TRP A 333 10.44 -1.80 7.91
CA TRP A 333 10.28 -0.70 6.96
C TRP A 333 11.01 -0.89 5.64
N ASN A 334 11.93 -1.85 5.59
CA ASN A 334 12.73 -2.14 4.40
C ASN A 334 12.95 -3.64 4.23
N GLU A 335 13.42 -4.03 3.06
CA GLU A 335 13.62 -5.41 2.64
C GLU A 335 14.73 -6.11 3.42
N ALA A 336 15.75 -5.35 3.87
CA ALA A 336 16.83 -5.86 4.71
C ALA A 336 16.35 -6.24 6.13
N GLY A 337 15.23 -5.66 6.59
CA GLY A 337 14.69 -5.91 7.91
C GLY A 337 15.49 -5.29 9.06
N ASP A 338 16.42 -4.39 8.78
CA ASP A 338 17.26 -3.70 9.77
C ASP A 338 16.60 -2.44 10.34
N ILE A 339 15.58 -1.89 9.66
CA ILE A 339 14.82 -0.73 10.11
C ILE A 339 13.41 -1.17 10.45
N SER A 340 13.00 -0.94 11.69
CA SER A 340 11.69 -1.38 12.16
C SER A 340 11.07 -0.42 13.18
N GLN A 341 9.75 -0.45 13.26
CA GLN A 341 8.95 0.14 14.33
C GLN A 341 8.69 -0.92 15.40
N SER A 342 9.07 -0.63 16.63
CA SER A 342 8.72 -1.49 17.78
C SER A 342 7.21 -1.55 17.99
N PRO A 343 6.68 -2.63 18.59
CA PRO A 343 5.26 -2.73 18.91
C PRO A 343 4.78 -1.55 19.74
N TYR A 344 3.59 -1.02 19.42
CA TYR A 344 2.99 0.08 20.16
C TYR A 344 1.50 -0.12 20.36
N SER A 345 0.94 0.61 21.35
CA SER A 345 -0.49 0.57 21.68
C SER A 345 -1.05 1.98 21.79
N LEU A 346 -2.25 2.18 21.24
CA LEU A 346 -2.99 3.42 21.29
C LEU A 346 -4.28 3.19 22.07
N ILE A 347 -4.50 3.98 23.11
CA ILE A 347 -5.70 3.91 23.95
C ILE A 347 -6.63 5.05 23.58
N GLY A 348 -7.90 4.73 23.39
CA GLY A 348 -8.99 5.67 23.15
C GLY A 348 -10.12 5.50 24.15
N ALA A 349 -10.91 6.55 24.33
CA ALA A 349 -12.17 6.49 25.05
C ALA A 349 -13.17 7.47 24.48
N ASP A 350 -14.46 7.15 24.56
CA ASP A 350 -15.52 8.08 24.18
C ASP A 350 -16.71 8.02 25.16
N VAL A 351 -17.36 9.16 25.27
CA VAL A 351 -18.63 9.34 25.97
C VAL A 351 -19.66 9.83 24.97
N ARG A 352 -20.86 9.25 25.00
CA ARG A 352 -21.98 9.64 24.15
C ARG A 352 -23.23 9.89 24.99
N LEU A 353 -23.86 11.03 24.76
CA LEU A 353 -25.11 11.45 25.36
C LEU A 353 -26.19 11.46 24.28
N THR A 354 -27.16 10.54 24.37
CA THR A 354 -28.22 10.43 23.37
C THR A 354 -29.55 10.93 23.92
N THR A 355 -30.15 11.87 23.22
CA THR A 355 -31.50 12.38 23.49
C THR A 355 -32.48 11.85 22.45
N SER A 356 -33.76 12.33 22.45
CA SER A 356 -34.72 11.95 21.42
C SER A 356 -34.41 12.54 20.03
N LYS A 357 -33.66 13.68 19.98
CA LYS A 357 -33.44 14.46 18.76
C LYS A 357 -31.97 14.68 18.43
N ALA A 358 -31.07 14.38 19.36
CA ALA A 358 -29.65 14.65 19.16
C ALA A 358 -28.76 13.65 19.90
N GLU A 359 -27.56 13.48 19.39
CA GLU A 359 -26.45 12.77 20.04
C GLU A 359 -25.25 13.69 20.11
N LEU A 360 -24.77 13.94 21.34
CA LEU A 360 -23.50 14.63 21.60
C LEU A 360 -22.46 13.61 22.01
N TRP A 361 -21.26 13.67 21.44
CA TRP A 361 -20.17 12.78 21.81
C TRP A 361 -18.84 13.51 21.95
N LEU A 362 -18.02 13.02 22.88
CA LEU A 362 -16.63 13.43 23.06
C LEU A 362 -15.76 12.19 22.95
N ARG A 363 -14.74 12.23 22.09
CA ARG A 363 -13.77 11.14 21.88
C ARG A 363 -12.35 11.63 22.10
N GLY A 364 -11.61 10.94 22.98
CA GLY A 364 -10.16 11.04 23.11
C GLY A 364 -9.46 9.88 22.38
N GLN A 365 -8.39 10.17 21.66
CA GLN A 365 -7.58 9.20 20.94
C GLN A 365 -6.12 9.36 21.31
N ASN A 366 -5.37 8.26 21.30
CA ASN A 366 -3.97 8.21 21.77
C ASN A 366 -3.81 8.89 23.14
N LEU A 367 -4.65 8.52 24.09
CA LEU A 367 -4.71 9.14 25.43
C LEU A 367 -3.39 9.00 26.20
N THR A 368 -2.62 7.96 25.93
CA THR A 368 -1.30 7.73 26.52
C THR A 368 -0.22 8.64 25.93
N GLY A 369 -0.49 9.29 24.77
CA GLY A 369 0.51 10.11 24.08
C GLY A 369 1.64 9.28 23.48
N THR A 370 1.35 8.03 23.10
CA THR A 370 2.34 7.12 22.48
C THR A 370 2.87 7.71 21.18
N GLU A 371 4.18 7.81 21.07
CA GLU A 371 4.88 8.19 19.85
C GLU A 371 5.15 6.95 19.00
N TYR A 372 4.89 7.05 17.69
CA TYR A 372 5.07 5.97 16.73
C TYR A 372 5.22 6.53 15.33
N SER A 373 5.83 5.76 14.44
CA SER A 373 5.94 6.09 13.01
C SER A 373 4.89 5.32 12.22
N VAL A 374 4.32 5.95 11.19
CA VAL A 374 3.34 5.34 10.30
C VAL A 374 3.89 5.07 8.90
N PHE A 375 5.02 5.68 8.59
CA PHE A 375 5.68 5.50 7.30
C PHE A 375 7.18 5.81 7.43
N TYR A 376 7.98 5.14 6.61
CA TYR A 376 9.40 5.34 6.48
C TYR A 376 9.78 5.30 4.99
N PHE A 377 10.75 6.12 4.59
CA PHE A 377 11.43 5.96 3.33
C PHE A 377 12.85 6.52 3.42
N LYS A 378 13.73 6.03 2.55
CA LYS A 378 15.09 6.54 2.41
C LYS A 378 15.20 7.27 1.08
N SER A 379 15.77 8.46 1.09
CA SER A 379 16.02 9.25 -0.12
C SER A 379 17.31 10.03 0.03
N VAL A 380 18.15 10.00 -1.00
CA VAL A 380 19.45 10.73 -1.06
C VAL A 380 20.29 10.48 0.20
N GLY A 381 20.40 9.21 0.63
CA GLY A 381 21.19 8.83 1.80
C GLY A 381 20.53 9.14 3.16
N ASN A 382 19.43 9.89 3.21
CA ASN A 382 18.73 10.28 4.43
C ASN A 382 17.52 9.40 4.70
N SER A 383 17.20 9.20 5.97
CA SER A 383 16.04 8.44 6.46
C SER A 383 14.92 9.39 6.88
N PHE A 384 13.74 9.19 6.38
CA PHE A 384 12.55 10.00 6.67
C PHE A 384 11.48 9.16 7.33
N PHE A 385 10.94 9.65 8.44
CA PHE A 385 9.85 9.01 9.17
C PHE A 385 8.65 9.95 9.23
N GLN A 386 7.47 9.42 9.00
CA GLN A 386 6.23 10.14 9.25
C GLN A 386 5.71 9.78 10.64
N ALA A 387 5.60 10.78 11.52
CA ALA A 387 5.04 10.59 12.85
C ALA A 387 3.55 10.26 12.80
N GLY A 388 3.12 9.38 13.68
CA GLY A 388 1.71 9.08 13.92
C GLY A 388 0.97 10.25 14.56
N LYS A 389 -0.36 10.16 14.62
CA LYS A 389 -1.20 11.22 15.20
C LYS A 389 -0.99 11.29 16.70
N PRO A 390 -0.71 12.50 17.27
CA PRO A 390 -0.56 12.69 18.71
C PRO A 390 -1.90 12.52 19.43
N ARG A 391 -1.90 12.71 20.75
CA ARG A 391 -3.12 12.79 21.55
C ARG A 391 -4.05 13.86 20.97
N ARG A 392 -5.32 13.49 20.78
CA ARG A 392 -6.33 14.41 20.26
C ARG A 392 -7.68 14.16 20.88
N PHE A 393 -8.47 15.23 20.98
CA PHE A 393 -9.86 15.20 21.40
C PHE A 393 -10.75 15.70 20.26
N THR A 394 -11.90 15.08 20.12
CA THR A 394 -12.90 15.46 19.12
C THR A 394 -14.26 15.48 19.78
N ILE A 395 -15.01 16.56 19.57
CA ILE A 395 -16.41 16.68 19.95
C ILE A 395 -17.28 16.65 18.70
N GLY A 396 -18.42 16.03 18.75
CA GLY A 396 -19.37 15.97 17.65
C GLY A 396 -20.80 15.99 18.12
N LEU A 397 -21.66 16.59 17.31
CA LEU A 397 -23.11 16.68 17.50
C LEU A 397 -23.80 16.15 16.26
N SER A 398 -24.71 15.18 16.45
CA SER A 398 -25.62 14.68 15.42
C SER A 398 -27.04 15.06 15.78
N ILE A 399 -27.81 15.59 14.84
CA ILE A 399 -29.21 15.96 15.03
C ILE A 399 -30.07 15.11 14.10
N ASN A 400 -31.06 14.44 14.66
CA ASN A 400 -32.07 13.68 13.93
C ASN A 400 -33.28 14.60 13.68
N LEU A 401 -33.52 14.97 12.44
CA LEU A 401 -34.61 15.83 11.98
C LEU A 401 -35.89 15.04 11.79
#